data_ba7ac4b9e27123391d82cfef71c9bf31
#
_entry.id   ba7ac4b9e27123391d82cfef71c9bf31
#
_cell.length_a   1.000
_cell.length_b   1.000
_cell.length_c   1.000
_cell.angle_alpha   90.00
_cell.angle_beta   90.00
_cell.angle_gamma   90.00
#
_symmetry.space_group_name_H-M   'P 1'
#
loop_
_entity.id
_entity.type
_entity.pdbx_description
1 polymer ?
#
loop_
_entity_poly.entity_id
_entity_poly.type
_entity_poly.pdbx_seq_one_letter_code
_entity_poly.pdbx_strand_id
1 'polypeptide(L)'
;MIYQNLTPNLMVSDVAATIEYYEKVLGFLTITTVPSDDKLVFAIVKANNVMLMFQDEQSLKTEYPQLAKCDYKAGLTLYIHVDDILHLYERLKGKANIVKELHTTFYGSKDFAIEDCNNYILTFSQNK
;
A
#
# COMPACT_ATOMS: atom_id res chain seq x y z
N MET A 1 -1.21 29.08 -5.03
CA MET A 1 -1.71 27.70 -4.87
C MET A 1 -0.56 26.81 -4.49
N ILE A 2 -0.74 25.95 -3.50
CA ILE A 2 0.30 25.06 -2.97
C ILE A 2 -0.22 23.64 -3.02
N TYR A 3 0.54 22.72 -3.63
CA TYR A 3 0.29 21.29 -3.46
C TYR A 3 0.68 20.90 -2.05
N GLN A 4 -0.20 20.25 -1.30
CA GLN A 4 0.03 19.95 0.12
C GLN A 4 0.47 18.50 0.37
N ASN A 5 -0.22 17.55 -0.22
CA ASN A 5 0.15 16.12 -0.09
C ASN A 5 -0.56 15.32 -1.16
N LEU A 6 -0.22 14.06 -1.23
CA LEU A 6 -0.82 13.12 -2.16
C LEU A 6 -1.13 11.84 -1.40
N THR A 7 -2.35 11.33 -1.53
CA THR A 7 -2.74 10.05 -0.92
C THR A 7 -3.16 9.09 -2.02
N PRO A 8 -2.47 7.96 -2.20
CA PRO A 8 -2.91 6.95 -3.15
C PRO A 8 -4.25 6.35 -2.72
N ASN A 9 -5.16 6.18 -3.67
CA ASN A 9 -6.41 5.46 -3.47
C ASN A 9 -6.35 4.19 -4.33
N LEU A 10 -6.17 3.06 -3.68
CA LEU A 10 -5.90 1.80 -4.36
C LEU A 10 -7.19 0.99 -4.52
N MET A 11 -7.43 0.51 -5.72
CA MET A 11 -8.56 -0.36 -6.01
C MET A 11 -8.26 -1.77 -5.48
N VAL A 12 -9.18 -2.33 -4.69
CA VAL A 12 -8.99 -3.65 -4.10
C VAL A 12 -10.28 -4.46 -4.23
N SER A 13 -10.16 -5.79 -4.21
CA SER A 13 -11.32 -6.66 -4.30
C SER A 13 -12.00 -6.87 -2.95
N ASP A 14 -11.28 -6.70 -1.83
CA ASP A 14 -11.79 -6.94 -0.49
C ASP A 14 -11.15 -5.96 0.46
N VAL A 15 -11.89 -4.89 0.82
CA VAL A 15 -11.38 -3.83 1.68
C VAL A 15 -11.08 -4.37 3.08
N ALA A 16 -11.95 -5.20 3.64
CA ALA A 16 -11.76 -5.73 5.00
C ALA A 16 -10.49 -6.60 5.08
N ALA A 17 -10.27 -7.47 4.11
CA ALA A 17 -9.08 -8.31 4.07
C ALA A 17 -7.82 -7.47 3.88
N THR A 18 -7.90 -6.40 3.09
CA THR A 18 -6.78 -5.49 2.87
C THR A 18 -6.40 -4.77 4.16
N ILE A 19 -7.38 -4.26 4.90
CA ILE A 19 -7.15 -3.63 6.20
C ILE A 19 -6.45 -4.60 7.16
N GLU A 20 -6.94 -5.83 7.22
CA GLU A 20 -6.34 -6.82 8.11
C GLU A 20 -4.87 -7.07 7.78
N TYR A 21 -4.54 -7.19 6.51
CA TYR A 21 -3.16 -7.36 6.07
C TYR A 21 -2.29 -6.16 6.48
N TYR A 22 -2.76 -4.95 6.19
CA TYR A 22 -1.98 -3.75 6.50
C TYR A 22 -1.80 -3.54 7.99
N GLU A 23 -2.81 -3.90 8.80
CA GLU A 23 -2.69 -3.82 10.25
C GLU A 23 -1.75 -4.89 10.81
N LYS A 24 -1.97 -6.15 10.45
CA LYS A 24 -1.25 -7.27 11.07
C LYS A 24 0.16 -7.46 10.53
N VAL A 25 0.35 -7.26 9.22
CA VAL A 25 1.65 -7.48 8.60
C VAL A 25 2.49 -6.21 8.59
N LEU A 26 1.90 -5.09 8.20
CA LEU A 26 2.65 -3.85 7.98
C LEU A 26 2.56 -2.85 9.13
N GLY A 27 1.67 -3.08 10.09
CA GLY A 27 1.59 -2.21 11.28
C GLY A 27 0.88 -0.89 11.07
N PHE A 28 0.05 -0.78 10.04
CA PHE A 28 -0.77 0.42 9.83
C PHE A 28 -1.95 0.42 10.78
N LEU A 29 -2.50 1.61 11.01
CA LEU A 29 -3.72 1.80 11.78
C LEU A 29 -4.83 2.24 10.84
N THR A 30 -6.03 1.67 11.04
CA THR A 30 -7.20 2.08 10.28
C THR A 30 -7.78 3.35 10.89
N ILE A 31 -7.93 4.39 10.07
CA ILE A 31 -8.41 5.70 10.49
C ILE A 31 -9.91 5.83 10.24
N THR A 32 -10.38 5.37 9.09
CA THR A 32 -11.75 5.55 8.64
C THR A 32 -12.17 4.34 7.83
N THR A 33 -13.43 3.94 7.97
CA THR A 33 -14.04 2.92 7.10
C THR A 33 -15.41 3.40 6.67
N VAL A 34 -15.83 2.98 5.48
CA VAL A 34 -17.17 3.26 4.96
C VAL A 34 -17.80 1.94 4.56
N PRO A 35 -18.87 1.53 5.24
CA PRO A 35 -19.61 0.33 4.85
C PRO A 35 -20.67 0.64 3.79
N SER A 36 -21.04 -0.40 3.05
CA SER A 36 -22.20 -0.38 2.16
C SER A 36 -22.79 -1.78 2.20
N ASP A 37 -24.05 -1.87 2.59
CA ASP A 37 -24.70 -3.14 2.90
C ASP A 37 -23.91 -3.88 3.98
N ASP A 38 -23.44 -5.10 3.72
CA ASP A 38 -22.75 -5.91 4.71
C ASP A 38 -21.25 -6.02 4.46
N LYS A 39 -20.67 -5.08 3.69
CA LYS A 39 -19.22 -5.07 3.46
C LYS A 39 -18.66 -3.65 3.50
N LEU A 40 -17.34 -3.55 3.66
CA LEU A 40 -16.64 -2.27 3.58
C LEU A 40 -16.33 -1.96 2.12
N VAL A 41 -16.58 -0.70 1.72
CA VAL A 41 -16.30 -0.26 0.35
C VAL A 41 -15.14 0.74 0.30
N PHE A 42 -14.73 1.28 1.44
CA PHE A 42 -13.65 2.27 1.49
C PHE A 42 -12.98 2.24 2.85
N ALA A 43 -11.68 2.51 2.88
CA ALA A 43 -10.93 2.65 4.12
C ALA A 43 -9.74 3.58 3.93
N ILE A 44 -9.33 4.19 5.04
CA ILE A 44 -8.08 4.95 5.13
C ILE A 44 -7.22 4.29 6.21
N VAL A 45 -5.97 3.98 5.87
CA VAL A 45 -5.01 3.47 6.83
C VAL A 45 -3.81 4.41 6.90
N LYS A 46 -3.12 4.40 8.04
CA LYS A 46 -2.01 5.32 8.27
C LYS A 46 -0.92 4.66 9.09
N ALA A 47 0.33 4.92 8.75
CA ALA A 47 1.49 4.56 9.54
C ALA A 47 2.41 5.78 9.56
N ASN A 48 2.47 6.49 10.69
CA ASN A 48 3.20 7.74 10.84
C ASN A 48 2.78 8.75 9.77
N ASN A 49 3.67 9.11 8.85
CA ASN A 49 3.37 10.10 7.81
C ASN A 49 2.87 9.48 6.50
N VAL A 50 2.72 8.16 6.46
CA VAL A 50 2.26 7.46 5.26
C VAL A 50 0.78 7.16 5.39
N MET A 51 0.00 7.60 4.42
CA MET A 51 -1.45 7.37 4.39
C MET A 51 -1.82 6.73 3.06
N LEU A 52 -2.66 5.70 3.12
CA LEU A 52 -3.20 5.02 1.94
C LEU A 52 -4.70 4.91 2.07
N MET A 53 -5.38 4.92 0.94
CA MET A 53 -6.81 4.65 0.86
C MET A 53 -7.04 3.38 0.05
N PHE A 54 -8.08 2.65 0.42
CA PHE A 54 -8.51 1.46 -0.31
C PHE A 54 -9.97 1.61 -0.67
N GLN A 55 -10.31 1.34 -1.90
CA GLN A 55 -11.69 1.40 -2.34
C GLN A 55 -12.05 0.13 -3.09
N ASP A 56 -13.24 -0.40 -2.77
CA ASP A 56 -13.79 -1.58 -3.44
C ASP A 56 -13.84 -1.37 -4.96
N GLU A 57 -13.46 -2.39 -5.69
CA GLU A 57 -13.36 -2.36 -7.15
C GLU A 57 -14.64 -1.86 -7.81
N GLN A 58 -15.79 -2.42 -7.39
CA GLN A 58 -17.07 -2.03 -7.98
C GLN A 58 -17.40 -0.57 -7.68
N SER A 59 -17.15 -0.15 -6.45
CA SER A 59 -17.38 1.23 -6.02
C SER A 59 -16.53 2.21 -6.83
N LEU A 60 -15.25 1.91 -7.01
CA LEU A 60 -14.33 2.83 -7.69
C LEU A 60 -14.61 2.90 -9.19
N LYS A 61 -14.95 1.77 -9.82
CA LYS A 61 -15.32 1.74 -11.25
C LYS A 61 -16.63 2.46 -11.50
N THR A 62 -17.54 2.43 -10.55
CA THR A 62 -18.80 3.19 -10.65
C THR A 62 -18.53 4.67 -10.57
N GLU A 63 -17.65 5.08 -9.64
CA GLU A 63 -17.25 6.49 -9.48
C GLU A 63 -16.47 7.01 -10.70
N TYR A 64 -15.56 6.18 -11.21
CA TYR A 64 -14.73 6.54 -12.37
C TYR A 64 -14.81 5.43 -13.43
N PRO A 65 -15.79 5.51 -14.34
CA PRO A 65 -15.96 4.46 -15.36
C PRO A 65 -14.73 4.25 -16.24
N GLN A 66 -13.85 5.24 -16.35
CA GLN A 66 -12.59 5.13 -17.08
C GLN A 66 -11.73 3.98 -16.57
N LEU A 67 -11.84 3.65 -15.28
CA LEU A 67 -11.04 2.60 -14.67
C LEU A 67 -11.50 1.20 -15.05
N ALA A 68 -12.71 1.06 -15.56
CA ALA A 68 -13.23 -0.25 -15.96
C ALA A 68 -12.45 -0.88 -17.12
N LYS A 69 -11.72 -0.06 -17.89
CA LYS A 69 -10.99 -0.50 -19.07
C LYS A 69 -9.47 -0.65 -18.84
N CYS A 70 -9.00 -0.35 -17.64
CA CYS A 70 -7.56 -0.32 -17.35
C CYS A 70 -7.14 -1.54 -16.53
N ASP A 71 -5.99 -2.13 -16.87
CA ASP A 71 -5.30 -3.05 -16.00
C ASP A 71 -4.40 -2.20 -15.08
N TYR A 72 -5.00 -1.61 -14.07
CA TYR A 72 -4.36 -0.62 -13.21
C TYR A 72 -3.30 -1.22 -12.28
N LYS A 73 -3.34 -2.53 -12.03
CA LYS A 73 -2.39 -3.16 -11.12
C LYS A 73 -0.98 -3.27 -11.69
N ALA A 74 -0.83 -3.11 -12.99
CA ALA A 74 0.44 -3.35 -13.66
C ALA A 74 1.30 -2.12 -13.83
N GLY A 75 0.86 -0.93 -13.43
CA GLY A 75 1.50 0.29 -13.90
C GLY A 75 2.16 1.16 -12.84
N LEU A 76 2.14 0.79 -11.55
CA LEU A 76 2.73 1.65 -10.52
C LEU A 76 3.35 0.85 -9.39
N THR A 77 4.28 1.49 -8.70
CA THR A 77 4.82 1.01 -7.43
C THR A 77 4.70 2.14 -6.42
N LEU A 78 4.65 1.77 -5.14
CA LEU A 78 4.66 2.75 -4.06
C LEU A 78 6.06 2.73 -3.45
N TYR A 79 6.67 3.91 -3.36
CA TYR A 79 8.02 4.06 -2.86
C TYR A 79 7.95 4.73 -1.50
N ILE A 80 8.32 4.01 -0.45
CA ILE A 80 8.11 4.43 0.94
C ILE A 80 9.46 4.56 1.62
N HIS A 81 9.75 5.74 2.12
CA HIS A 81 10.97 5.95 2.91
C HIS A 81 10.74 5.54 4.36
N VAL A 82 11.68 4.80 4.91
CA VAL A 82 11.64 4.36 6.30
C VAL A 82 12.97 4.72 6.97
N ASP A 83 12.98 4.74 8.30
CA ASP A 83 14.17 5.12 9.06
C ASP A 83 14.94 3.94 9.64
N ASP A 84 14.38 2.73 9.57
CA ASP A 84 15.07 1.52 10.08
C ASP A 84 14.72 0.32 9.21
N ILE A 85 15.31 0.27 8.02
CA ILE A 85 14.96 -0.73 7.02
C ILE A 85 15.41 -2.14 7.43
N LEU A 86 16.50 -2.26 8.16
CA LEU A 86 16.97 -3.58 8.60
C LEU A 86 15.96 -4.22 9.55
N HIS A 87 15.44 -3.44 10.49
CA HIS A 87 14.42 -3.93 11.42
C HIS A 87 13.14 -4.30 10.68
N LEU A 88 12.71 -3.44 9.74
CA LEU A 88 11.51 -3.71 8.94
C LEU A 88 11.67 -5.00 8.12
N TYR A 89 12.82 -5.14 7.44
CA TYR A 89 13.09 -6.32 6.62
C TYR A 89 13.04 -7.60 7.45
N GLU A 90 13.72 -7.60 8.62
CA GLU A 90 13.71 -8.76 9.50
C GLU A 90 12.31 -9.10 10.00
N ARG A 91 11.53 -8.08 10.31
CA ARG A 91 10.15 -8.28 10.78
C ARG A 91 9.24 -8.84 9.68
N LEU A 92 9.45 -8.43 8.43
CA LEU A 92 8.58 -8.84 7.31
C LEU A 92 8.98 -10.18 6.69
N LYS A 93 10.20 -10.65 6.91
CA LYS A 93 10.62 -11.96 6.41
C LYS A 93 9.71 -13.05 6.97
N GLY A 94 9.18 -13.89 6.09
CA GLY A 94 8.26 -14.95 6.47
C GLY A 94 6.82 -14.51 6.68
N LYS A 95 6.53 -13.22 6.67
CA LYS A 95 5.17 -12.69 6.81
C LYS A 95 4.68 -12.03 5.54
N ALA A 96 5.56 -11.38 4.80
CA ALA A 96 5.23 -10.70 3.56
C ALA A 96 5.92 -11.40 2.39
N ASN A 97 5.35 -11.23 1.20
CA ASN A 97 5.94 -11.77 -0.01
C ASN A 97 7.02 -10.81 -0.51
N ILE A 98 8.28 -11.14 -0.23
CA ILE A 98 9.41 -10.30 -0.64
C ILE A 98 9.71 -10.61 -2.11
N VAL A 99 9.54 -9.61 -2.97
CA VAL A 99 9.78 -9.76 -4.41
C VAL A 99 11.15 -9.22 -4.81
N LYS A 100 11.77 -8.42 -3.98
CA LYS A 100 13.14 -7.97 -4.18
C LYS A 100 13.83 -7.90 -2.82
N GLU A 101 14.90 -8.67 -2.69
CA GLU A 101 15.63 -8.78 -1.43
C GLU A 101 16.31 -7.47 -1.06
N LEU A 102 16.63 -7.32 0.22
CA LEU A 102 17.37 -6.16 0.71
C LEU A 102 18.72 -6.04 -0.02
N HIS A 103 18.98 -4.87 -0.56
CA HIS A 103 20.19 -4.61 -1.35
C HIS A 103 20.56 -3.14 -1.25
N THR A 104 21.77 -2.82 -1.63
CA THR A 104 22.21 -1.43 -1.75
C THR A 104 22.08 -1.02 -3.21
N THR A 105 21.39 0.09 -3.45
CA THR A 105 21.21 0.60 -4.82
C THR A 105 22.49 1.29 -5.29
N PHE A 106 22.58 1.52 -6.62
CA PHE A 106 23.75 2.21 -7.17
C PHE A 106 23.84 3.67 -6.69
N TYR A 107 22.75 4.25 -6.22
CA TYR A 107 22.74 5.62 -5.66
C TYR A 107 22.85 5.65 -4.13
N GLY A 108 23.12 4.52 -3.50
CA GLY A 108 23.55 4.46 -2.11
C GLY A 108 22.48 4.23 -1.07
N SER A 109 21.21 4.10 -1.44
CA SER A 109 20.16 3.73 -0.49
C SER A 109 20.11 2.22 -0.29
N LYS A 110 19.47 1.79 0.81
CA LYS A 110 19.13 0.38 1.01
C LYS A 110 17.65 0.22 0.74
N ASP A 111 17.31 -0.74 -0.11
CA ASP A 111 15.94 -0.95 -0.57
C ASP A 111 15.58 -2.43 -0.50
N PHE A 112 14.30 -2.72 -0.28
CA PHE A 112 13.70 -4.01 -0.60
C PHE A 112 12.25 -3.78 -1.00
N ALA A 113 11.63 -4.79 -1.62
CA ALA A 113 10.26 -4.62 -2.08
C ALA A 113 9.42 -5.85 -1.74
N ILE A 114 8.15 -5.60 -1.46
CA ILE A 114 7.17 -6.65 -1.23
C ILE A 114 6.02 -6.50 -2.22
N GLU A 115 5.29 -7.58 -2.39
CA GLU A 115 4.00 -7.56 -3.05
C GLU A 115 2.95 -7.72 -1.96
N ASP A 116 1.98 -6.80 -1.88
CA ASP A 116 0.96 -6.88 -0.85
C ASP A 116 -0.12 -7.92 -1.21
N CYS A 117 -1.15 -8.02 -0.38
CA CYS A 117 -2.23 -8.99 -0.58
C CYS A 117 -3.07 -8.76 -1.84
N ASN A 118 -2.91 -7.61 -2.49
CA ASN A 118 -3.60 -7.26 -3.73
C ASN A 118 -2.66 -7.15 -4.93
N ASN A 119 -1.42 -7.63 -4.79
CA ASN A 119 -0.39 -7.59 -5.84
C ASN A 119 0.14 -6.19 -6.15
N TYR A 120 -0.04 -5.23 -5.25
CA TYR A 120 0.64 -3.95 -5.35
C TYR A 120 2.07 -4.08 -4.84
N ILE A 121 2.99 -3.43 -5.53
CA ILE A 121 4.41 -3.46 -5.16
C ILE A 121 4.70 -2.27 -4.25
N LEU A 122 5.20 -2.56 -3.04
CA LEU A 122 5.67 -1.56 -2.10
C LEU A 122 7.18 -1.70 -1.99
N THR A 123 7.90 -0.64 -2.37
CA THR A 123 9.35 -0.58 -2.21
C THR A 123 9.66 0.25 -0.97
N PHE A 124 10.39 -0.35 -0.04
CA PHE A 124 10.86 0.36 1.15
C PHE A 124 12.31 0.77 0.93
N SER A 125 12.64 1.97 1.33
CA SER A 125 13.95 2.55 1.09
C SER A 125 14.42 3.35 2.29
N GLN A 126 15.70 3.22 2.60
CA GLN A 126 16.34 4.06 3.61
C GLN A 126 17.59 4.68 3.00
N ASN A 127 17.62 6.00 2.96
CA ASN A 127 18.80 6.73 2.60
C ASN A 127 19.84 6.59 3.72
N LYS A 128 21.08 6.82 3.41
CA LYS A 128 22.17 6.70 4.39
C LYS A 128 21.88 7.42 5.67
#